data_4ba718daf0e08111d0246d96c9d4f727
#
_entry.id   4ba718daf0e08111d0246d96c9d4f727
#
_cell.length_a   1.000
_cell.length_b   1.000
_cell.length_c   1.000
_cell.angle_alpha   90.00
_cell.angle_beta   90.00
_cell.angle_gamma   90.00
#
_symmetry.space_group_name_H-M   'P 1'
#
loop_
_entity.id
_entity.type
_entity.pdbx_description
1 polymer ?
#
loop_
_entity_poly.entity_id
_entity_poly.type
_entity_poly.pdbx_seq_one_letter_code
_entity_poly.pdbx_strand_id
1 'polypeptide(L)' 'MKTGIFLSYKGLGANLLHLSYCHEIAKKFGPVTLITLCPNLDKVLKDDPSFKEIIY' A
#
# COMPACT_ATOMS: atom_id res chain seq x y z
N MET A 1 -8.36 5.38 -14.05
CA MET A 1 -7.95 3.95 -13.96
C MET A 1 -7.74 3.56 -12.50
N LYS A 2 -8.28 2.43 -12.09
CA LYS A 2 -8.06 1.91 -10.73
C LYS A 2 -6.84 1.00 -10.74
N THR A 3 -5.91 1.25 -9.85
CA THR A 3 -4.70 0.43 -9.71
C THR A 3 -4.70 -0.22 -8.35
N GLY A 4 -4.55 -1.53 -8.32
CA GLY A 4 -4.48 -2.29 -7.08
C GLY A 4 -3.11 -2.93 -6.93
N ILE A 5 -2.62 -2.97 -5.71
CA ILE A 5 -1.35 -3.61 -5.37
C ILE A 5 -1.60 -4.62 -4.27
N PHE A 6 -1.14 -5.84 -4.46
CA PHE A 6 -1.26 -6.89 -3.46
C PHE A 6 0.10 -7.19 -2.87
N LEU A 7 0.22 -6.99 -1.55
CA LEU A 7 1.44 -7.35 -0.81
C LEU A 7 1.15 -8.63 -0.03
N SER A 8 1.78 -9.72 -0.45
CA SER A 8 1.58 -11.04 0.16
C SER A 8 2.43 -11.27 1.41
N TYR A 9 3.22 -10.28 1.80
CA TYR A 9 4.09 -10.40 2.96
C TYR A 9 3.33 -10.10 4.24
N LYS A 10 3.52 -10.91 5.28
CA LYS A 10 2.87 -10.72 6.57
C LYS A 10 3.69 -9.85 7.51
N GLY A 11 5.01 -9.78 7.32
CA GLY A 11 5.88 -9.00 8.17
C GLY A 11 5.83 -7.52 7.85
N LEU A 12 5.83 -6.68 8.88
CA LEU A 12 5.78 -5.23 8.70
C LEU A 12 7.00 -4.72 7.94
N GLY A 13 8.20 -5.24 8.26
CA GLY A 13 9.41 -4.79 7.60
C GLY A 13 9.38 -5.02 6.10
N ALA A 14 8.93 -6.19 5.65
CA ALA A 14 8.85 -6.50 4.23
C ALA A 14 7.83 -5.59 3.54
N ASN A 15 6.69 -5.32 4.19
CA ASN A 15 5.69 -4.42 3.64
C ASN A 15 6.27 -3.00 3.49
N LEU A 16 6.99 -2.52 4.49
CA LEU A 16 7.59 -1.19 4.44
C LEU A 16 8.63 -1.07 3.33
N LEU A 17 9.40 -2.12 3.09
CA LEU A 17 10.38 -2.14 2.01
C LEU A 17 9.72 -1.96 0.64
N HIS A 18 8.53 -2.53 0.47
CA HIS A 18 7.84 -2.46 -0.80
C HIS A 18 7.00 -1.20 -0.96
N LEU A 19 6.88 -0.38 0.08
CA LEU A 19 6.10 0.86 -0.02
C LEU A 19 6.71 1.84 -1.01
N SER A 20 8.04 1.83 -1.19
CA SER A 20 8.66 2.71 -2.16
C SER A 20 8.17 2.42 -3.58
N TYR A 21 7.97 1.16 -3.90
CA TYR A 21 7.39 0.78 -5.20
C TYR A 21 5.94 1.23 -5.29
N CYS A 22 5.20 1.07 -4.20
CA CYS A 22 3.81 1.51 -4.17
C CYS A 22 3.70 3.02 -4.39
N HIS A 23 4.58 3.79 -3.77
CA HIS A 23 4.60 5.24 -3.95
C HIS A 23 4.92 5.64 -5.39
N GLU A 24 5.86 4.94 -6.02
CA GLU A 24 6.20 5.20 -7.41
C GLU A 24 5.02 4.91 -8.34
N ILE A 25 4.31 3.82 -8.09
CA ILE A 25 3.13 3.47 -8.86
C ILE A 25 2.04 4.51 -8.67
N ALA A 26 1.81 4.93 -7.43
CA ALA A 26 0.80 5.94 -7.13
C ALA A 26 1.15 7.28 -7.75
N LYS A 27 2.43 7.63 -7.79
CA LYS A 27 2.90 8.86 -8.38
C LYS A 27 2.64 8.87 -9.89
N LYS A 28 2.74 7.71 -10.53
CA LYS A 28 2.58 7.59 -11.96
C LYS A 28 1.11 7.44 -12.39
N PHE A 29 0.32 6.70 -11.61
CA PHE A 29 -1.05 6.36 -11.99
C PHE A 29 -2.13 6.96 -11.06
N GLY A 30 -1.72 7.67 -10.02
CA GLY A 30 -2.66 8.22 -9.02
C GLY A 30 -2.83 7.28 -7.83
N PRO A 31 -3.63 7.68 -6.84
CA PRO A 31 -3.79 6.88 -5.62
C PRO A 31 -4.21 5.44 -5.91
N VAL A 32 -3.61 4.50 -5.18
CA VAL A 32 -3.81 3.08 -5.41
C VAL A 32 -4.58 2.43 -4.26
N THR A 33 -5.20 1.29 -4.55
CA THR A 33 -5.79 0.43 -3.53
C THR A 33 -4.74 -0.60 -3.14
N LEU A 34 -4.44 -0.68 -1.85
CA LEU A 34 -3.46 -1.62 -1.34
C LEU A 34 -4.15 -2.78 -0.63
N ILE A 35 -3.84 -3.99 -1.03
CA ILE A 35 -4.32 -5.20 -0.38
C ILE A 35 -3.13 -5.82 0.33
N THR A 36 -3.22 -6.01 1.64
CA THR A 36 -2.11 -6.47 2.44
C THR A 36 -2.51 -7.58 3.40
N LEU A 37 -1.56 -8.43 3.74
CA LEU A 37 -1.72 -9.46 4.76
C LEU A 37 -1.13 -9.03 6.10
N CYS A 38 -0.59 -7.81 6.18
CA CYS A 38 0.02 -7.30 7.39
C CYS A 38 -1.01 -6.61 8.27
N PRO A 39 -1.26 -7.10 9.49
CA PRO A 39 -2.18 -6.43 10.41
C PRO A 39 -1.69 -5.03 10.74
N ASN A 40 -2.61 -4.09 10.88
CA ASN A 40 -2.32 -2.71 11.28
C ASN A 40 -1.56 -1.86 10.27
N LEU A 41 -1.30 -2.37 9.07
CA LEU A 41 -0.65 -1.56 8.05
C LEU A 41 -1.53 -0.38 7.65
N ASP A 42 -2.84 -0.58 7.69
CA ASP A 42 -3.80 0.49 7.42
C ASP A 42 -3.63 1.67 8.39
N LYS A 43 -3.29 1.38 9.65
CA LYS A 43 -3.07 2.43 10.65
C LYS A 43 -1.77 3.19 10.40
N VAL A 44 -0.76 2.51 9.89
CA VAL A 44 0.52 3.14 9.57
C VAL A 44 0.37 4.08 8.39
N LEU A 45 -0.47 3.72 7.42
CA LEU A 45 -0.60 4.45 6.17
C LEU A 45 -1.85 5.30 6.05
N LYS A 46 -2.62 5.44 7.13
CA LYS A 46 -3.94 6.09 7.03
C LYS A 46 -3.91 7.52 6.50
N ASP A 47 -2.81 8.24 6.73
CA ASP A 47 -2.68 9.63 6.29
C ASP A 47 -1.85 9.74 5.01
N ASP A 48 -1.53 8.63 4.37
CA ASP A 48 -0.72 8.61 3.16
C ASP A 48 -1.60 8.82 1.93
N PRO A 49 -1.47 9.96 1.21
CA PRO A 49 -2.31 10.24 0.06
C PRO A 49 -2.07 9.32 -1.13
N SER A 50 -0.99 8.54 -1.12
CA SER A 50 -0.73 7.58 -2.19
C SER A 50 -1.68 6.41 -2.16
N PHE A 51 -2.36 6.16 -1.04
CA PHE A 51 -3.26 5.04 -0.88
C PHE A 51 -4.69 5.52 -0.74
N LYS A 52 -5.50 5.15 -1.72
CA LYS A 52 -6.91 5.49 -1.75
C LYS A 52 -7.68 4.62 -0.75
N GLU A 53 -7.30 3.35 -0.66
CA GLU A 53 -7.95 2.38 0.20
C GLU A 53 -6.93 1.30 0.58
N ILE A 54 -7.01 0.82 1.81
CA ILE A 54 -6.15 -0.26 2.28
C ILE A 54 -7.05 -1.38 2.79
N ILE A 55 -6.93 -2.55 2.17
CA ILE A 55 -7.74 -3.72 2.49
C ILE A 55 -6.86 -4.76 3.18
N TYR A 56 -7.28 -5.17 4.34
CA TYR A 56 -6.59 -6.20 5.13
C TYR A 56 -7.32 -7.54 5.02
#